data_d362117a4f2ba9efbf0beed3fb65da33
#
_entry.id   d362117a4f2ba9efbf0beed3fb65da33
#
_cell.length_a   1.000
_cell.length_b   1.000
_cell.length_c   1.000
_cell.angle_alpha   90.00
_cell.angle_beta   90.00
_cell.angle_gamma   90.00
#
_symmetry.space_group_name_H-M   'P 1'
#
loop_
_entity.id
_entity.type
_entity.pdbx_description
1 polymer ?
#
loop_
_entity_poly.entity_id
_entity_poly.type
_entity_poly.pdbx_seq_one_letter_code
_entity_poly.pdbx_strand_id
1 'polypeptide(L)'
;MNRYEFSNRYVLPTIEERTSYGYKRLDPYTKLFEERIIFLGQGIDDTVANDVMAQLLTLESMDPDRDIMMYINSPGGSFTALTAIYDTMQFVRPDVMTICLGQAASAAAVLLAGGTKGKRFALEHSRILIHQPYSEGGGQGSDIEIQAKEVLRMRELLEQMLAKHTTKSKEEIGKDIERDKILTAAEAVEYGLVDQILASRKASK
;
A
#
# COMPACT_ATOMS: atom_id res chain seq x y z
N MET A 1 20.18 23.53 21.33
CA MET A 1 20.42 23.89 19.92
C MET A 1 19.54 23.00 19.08
N ASN A 2 18.34 23.46 18.73
CA ASN A 2 17.37 22.69 17.94
C ASN A 2 17.88 22.59 16.50
N ARG A 3 18.37 21.42 16.10
CA ARG A 3 18.54 21.10 14.66
C ARG A 3 17.14 20.85 14.11
N TYR A 4 16.61 21.84 13.42
CA TYR A 4 15.53 21.59 12.48
C TYR A 4 16.13 20.67 11.39
N GLU A 5 15.82 19.39 11.40
CA GLU A 5 16.01 18.54 10.23
C GLU A 5 15.14 19.14 9.14
N PHE A 6 15.74 19.87 8.21
CA PHE A 6 15.10 20.23 6.97
C PHE A 6 14.77 18.91 6.28
N SER A 7 13.52 18.51 6.31
CA SER A 7 13.02 17.45 5.47
C SER A 7 13.47 17.80 4.04
N ASN A 8 14.25 16.94 3.40
CA ASN A 8 14.68 17.07 1.99
C ASN A 8 13.49 16.93 1.03
N ARG A 9 12.30 17.30 1.46
CA ARG A 9 11.09 17.21 0.68
C ARG A 9 11.11 18.30 -0.39
N TYR A 10 10.93 17.89 -1.63
CA TYR A 10 10.69 18.82 -2.73
C TYR A 10 9.52 19.76 -2.39
N VAL A 11 9.68 21.04 -2.65
CA VAL A 11 8.62 22.04 -2.40
C VAL A 11 7.46 21.78 -3.36
N LEU A 12 6.30 21.45 -2.78
CA LEU A 12 5.08 21.22 -3.57
C LEU A 12 4.53 22.56 -4.09
N PRO A 13 4.08 22.61 -5.34
CA PRO A 13 3.40 23.78 -5.86
C PRO A 13 2.05 23.98 -5.16
N THR A 14 1.63 25.24 -5.04
CA THR A 14 0.29 25.60 -4.60
C THR A 14 -0.63 25.72 -5.80
N ILE A 15 -1.79 25.09 -5.74
CA ILE A 15 -2.86 25.19 -6.74
C ILE A 15 -3.89 26.20 -6.19
N GLU A 16 -4.22 27.25 -6.95
CA GLU A 16 -5.28 28.18 -6.59
C GLU A 16 -6.50 27.94 -7.50
N GLU A 17 -7.62 27.65 -6.89
CA GLU A 17 -8.91 27.47 -7.56
C GLU A 17 -9.85 28.63 -7.19
N ARG A 18 -10.44 29.27 -8.20
CA ARG A 18 -11.46 30.30 -7.98
C ARG A 18 -12.80 29.63 -7.65
N THR A 19 -13.38 30.01 -6.53
CA THR A 19 -14.70 29.58 -6.10
C THR A 19 -15.68 30.75 -6.08
N SER A 20 -16.98 30.50 -5.87
CA SER A 20 -18.01 31.53 -5.69
C SER A 20 -17.78 32.41 -4.45
N TYR A 21 -16.99 31.95 -3.50
CA TYR A 21 -16.72 32.64 -2.22
C TYR A 21 -15.26 33.12 -2.08
N GLY A 22 -14.44 33.06 -3.14
CA GLY A 22 -13.05 33.49 -3.11
C GLY A 22 -12.09 32.48 -3.76
N TYR A 23 -10.87 32.40 -3.22
CA TYR A 23 -9.85 31.48 -3.70
C TYR A 23 -9.62 30.35 -2.70
N LYS A 24 -9.58 29.10 -3.19
CA LYS A 24 -9.19 27.92 -2.46
C LYS A 24 -7.75 27.56 -2.82
N ARG A 25 -6.87 27.38 -1.82
CA ARG A 25 -5.50 26.97 -2.02
C ARG A 25 -5.34 25.51 -1.62
N LEU A 26 -4.73 24.73 -2.50
CA LEU A 26 -4.53 23.29 -2.36
C LEU A 26 -3.08 22.94 -2.69
N ASP A 27 -2.55 21.92 -2.05
CA ASP A 27 -1.39 21.19 -2.54
C ASP A 27 -1.83 20.01 -3.45
N PRO A 28 -0.90 19.39 -4.23
CA PRO A 28 -1.26 18.30 -5.13
C PRO A 28 -1.88 17.07 -4.43
N TYR A 29 -1.47 16.74 -3.18
CA TYR A 29 -2.03 15.60 -2.46
C TYR A 29 -3.47 15.87 -2.02
N THR A 30 -3.75 17.07 -1.53
CA THR A 30 -5.12 17.50 -1.21
C THR A 30 -5.99 17.48 -2.47
N LYS A 31 -5.45 17.90 -3.62
CA LYS A 31 -6.19 17.83 -4.89
C LYS A 31 -6.49 16.39 -5.33
N LEU A 32 -5.54 15.47 -5.17
CA LEU A 32 -5.77 14.05 -5.43
C LEU A 32 -6.84 13.47 -4.48
N PHE A 33 -6.79 13.84 -3.20
CA PHE A 33 -7.75 13.38 -2.21
C PHE A 33 -9.20 13.81 -2.54
N GLU A 34 -9.41 15.01 -3.09
CA GLU A 34 -10.72 15.45 -3.59
C GLU A 34 -11.25 14.53 -4.71
N GLU A 35 -10.35 13.94 -5.50
CA GLU A 35 -10.68 12.95 -6.54
C GLU A 35 -10.73 11.51 -6.00
N ARG A 36 -10.78 11.35 -4.67
CA ARG A 36 -10.81 10.07 -3.96
C ARG A 36 -9.55 9.22 -4.15
N ILE A 37 -8.39 9.88 -4.33
CA ILE A 37 -7.10 9.25 -4.50
C ILE A 37 -6.28 9.41 -3.23
N ILE A 38 -5.89 8.30 -2.62
CA ILE A 38 -4.91 8.21 -1.55
C ILE A 38 -3.55 7.90 -2.18
N PHE A 39 -2.52 8.68 -1.87
CA PHE A 39 -1.18 8.46 -2.40
C PHE A 39 -0.24 7.93 -1.31
N LEU A 40 0.07 6.62 -1.38
CA LEU A 40 1.02 5.95 -0.51
C LEU A 40 2.42 5.94 -1.15
N GLY A 41 3.17 7.02 -0.95
CA GLY A 41 4.44 7.30 -1.62
C GLY A 41 5.67 7.24 -0.72
N GLN A 42 5.62 6.54 0.41
CA GLN A 42 6.72 6.48 1.39
C GLN A 42 6.75 5.17 2.15
N GLY A 43 7.72 4.99 3.07
CA GLY A 43 7.76 3.86 3.99
C GLY A 43 6.51 3.83 4.88
N ILE A 44 6.07 2.64 5.25
CA ILE A 44 4.85 2.40 6.02
C ILE A 44 5.23 2.25 7.49
N ASP A 45 4.94 3.26 8.28
CA ASP A 45 5.02 3.28 9.75
C ASP A 45 3.63 3.53 10.36
N ASP A 46 3.57 3.61 11.69
CA ASP A 46 2.31 3.82 12.40
C ASP A 46 1.67 5.17 12.08
N THR A 47 2.46 6.21 11.80
CA THR A 47 1.96 7.53 11.42
C THR A 47 1.28 7.46 10.06
N VAL A 48 1.97 6.87 9.08
CA VAL A 48 1.41 6.66 7.73
C VAL A 48 0.16 5.78 7.78
N ALA A 49 0.16 4.74 8.61
CA ALA A 49 -1.01 3.88 8.75
C ALA A 49 -2.21 4.65 9.28
N ASN A 50 -2.03 5.45 10.33
CA ASN A 50 -3.10 6.28 10.89
C ASN A 50 -3.64 7.28 9.87
N ASP A 51 -2.76 7.92 9.09
CA ASP A 51 -3.17 8.88 8.06
C ASP A 51 -3.96 8.18 6.93
N VAL A 52 -3.52 7.02 6.47
CA VAL A 52 -4.23 6.25 5.41
C VAL A 52 -5.57 5.75 5.91
N MET A 53 -5.65 5.20 7.14
CA MET A 53 -6.92 4.77 7.73
C MET A 53 -7.90 5.92 7.86
N ALA A 54 -7.45 7.09 8.35
CA ALA A 54 -8.29 8.28 8.46
C ALA A 54 -8.80 8.73 7.08
N GLN A 55 -7.97 8.68 6.05
CA GLN A 55 -8.37 9.00 4.68
C GLN A 55 -9.42 8.01 4.14
N LEU A 56 -9.23 6.70 4.33
CA LEU A 56 -10.19 5.68 3.90
C LEU A 56 -11.56 5.88 4.56
N LEU A 57 -11.59 6.05 5.88
CA LEU A 57 -12.83 6.28 6.63
C LEU A 57 -13.50 7.61 6.27
N THR A 58 -12.72 8.66 6.02
CA THR A 58 -13.25 9.95 5.57
C THR A 58 -13.91 9.83 4.20
N LEU A 59 -13.24 9.17 3.23
CA LEU A 59 -13.77 9.00 1.88
C LEU A 59 -15.03 8.12 1.88
N GLU A 60 -15.09 7.08 2.71
CA GLU A 60 -16.32 6.30 2.92
C GLU A 60 -17.45 7.18 3.47
N SER A 61 -17.17 7.98 4.50
CA SER A 61 -18.16 8.89 5.10
C SER A 61 -18.69 9.94 4.11
N MET A 62 -17.85 10.39 3.17
CA MET A 62 -18.25 11.36 2.15
C MET A 62 -19.15 10.75 1.07
N ASP A 63 -18.83 9.54 0.62
CA ASP A 63 -19.60 8.82 -0.40
C ASP A 63 -19.28 7.30 -0.33
N PRO A 64 -20.15 6.49 0.27
CA PRO A 64 -19.90 5.07 0.47
C PRO A 64 -20.08 4.21 -0.79
N ASP A 65 -20.61 4.77 -1.89
CA ASP A 65 -20.92 4.03 -3.11
C ASP A 65 -19.91 4.25 -4.24
N ARG A 66 -18.95 5.17 -4.04
CA ARG A 66 -17.88 5.44 -5.02
C ARG A 66 -16.57 4.80 -4.58
N ASP A 67 -15.86 4.22 -5.55
CA ASP A 67 -14.54 3.62 -5.35
C ASP A 67 -13.54 4.61 -4.74
N ILE A 68 -12.61 4.07 -3.97
CA ILE A 68 -11.40 4.76 -3.48
C ILE A 68 -10.22 4.24 -4.29
N MET A 69 -9.34 5.13 -4.75
CA MET A 69 -8.11 4.77 -5.46
C MET A 69 -6.91 4.92 -4.55
N MET A 70 -6.12 3.88 -4.39
CA MET A 70 -4.84 3.92 -3.66
C MET A 70 -3.68 3.79 -4.65
N TYR A 71 -2.93 4.87 -4.84
CA TYR A 71 -1.72 4.90 -5.65
C TYR A 71 -0.52 4.58 -4.77
N ILE A 72 0.26 3.57 -5.17
CA ILE A 72 1.31 2.98 -4.36
C ILE A 72 2.68 3.15 -5.03
N ASN A 73 3.61 3.80 -4.31
CA ASN A 73 5.04 3.82 -4.62
C ASN A 73 5.81 3.74 -3.30
N SER A 74 5.88 2.55 -2.72
CA SER A 74 6.37 2.36 -1.35
C SER A 74 7.32 1.17 -1.23
N PRO A 75 8.39 1.30 -0.44
CA PRO A 75 9.28 0.18 -0.10
C PRO A 75 8.67 -0.79 0.93
N GLY A 76 7.46 -0.52 1.44
CA GLY A 76 6.88 -1.26 2.56
C GLY A 76 7.27 -0.70 3.93
N GLY A 77 7.24 -1.52 4.96
CA GLY A 77 7.55 -1.10 6.33
C GLY A 77 6.96 -1.99 7.41
N SER A 78 6.49 -1.40 8.49
CA SER A 78 5.98 -2.09 9.69
C SER A 78 4.84 -3.06 9.38
N PHE A 79 4.91 -4.25 9.96
CA PHE A 79 3.88 -5.28 9.80
C PHE A 79 2.56 -4.89 10.48
N THR A 80 2.62 -4.27 11.66
CA THR A 80 1.42 -3.79 12.36
C THR A 80 0.74 -2.65 11.61
N ALA A 81 1.51 -1.76 11.03
CA ALA A 81 1.01 -0.69 10.16
C ALA A 81 0.37 -1.26 8.88
N LEU A 82 0.97 -2.30 8.29
CA LEU A 82 0.37 -3.05 7.18
C LEU A 82 -1.00 -3.60 7.55
N THR A 83 -1.11 -4.34 8.66
CA THR A 83 -2.38 -4.98 9.04
C THR A 83 -3.46 -3.95 9.33
N ALA A 84 -3.11 -2.83 9.95
CA ALA A 84 -4.04 -1.73 10.22
C ALA A 84 -4.64 -1.15 8.92
N ILE A 85 -3.80 -0.85 7.93
CA ILE A 85 -4.28 -0.36 6.63
C ILE A 85 -5.08 -1.44 5.90
N TYR A 86 -4.55 -2.67 5.83
CA TYR A 86 -5.18 -3.79 5.13
C TYR A 86 -6.59 -4.06 5.67
N ASP A 87 -6.73 -4.20 6.99
CA ASP A 87 -8.02 -4.46 7.61
C ASP A 87 -9.00 -3.30 7.36
N THR A 88 -8.52 -2.06 7.39
CA THR A 88 -9.35 -0.90 7.06
C THR A 88 -9.81 -0.93 5.60
N MET A 89 -8.93 -1.30 4.65
CA MET A 89 -9.30 -1.48 3.24
C MET A 89 -10.38 -2.56 3.06
N GLN A 90 -10.33 -3.64 3.86
CA GLN A 90 -11.33 -4.71 3.81
C GLN A 90 -12.63 -4.34 4.57
N PHE A 91 -12.57 -3.40 5.50
CA PHE A 91 -13.69 -2.99 6.36
C PHE A 91 -14.59 -1.94 5.71
N VAL A 92 -14.01 -0.97 4.99
CA VAL A 92 -14.78 0.09 4.34
C VAL A 92 -15.69 -0.44 3.24
N ARG A 93 -16.85 0.16 3.06
CA ARG A 93 -17.84 -0.26 2.05
C ARG A 93 -17.43 -0.01 0.60
N PRO A 94 -16.77 1.12 0.25
CA PRO A 94 -16.31 1.36 -1.10
C PRO A 94 -15.29 0.31 -1.57
N ASP A 95 -15.33 -0.05 -2.85
CA ASP A 95 -14.23 -0.78 -3.45
C ASP A 95 -12.93 0.02 -3.38
N VAL A 96 -11.83 -0.63 -2.99
CA VAL A 96 -10.50 -0.02 -2.97
C VAL A 96 -9.71 -0.51 -4.18
N MET A 97 -9.60 0.36 -5.18
CA MET A 97 -8.75 0.15 -6.34
C MET A 97 -7.29 0.44 -5.97
N THR A 98 -6.37 -0.45 -6.31
CA THR A 98 -4.94 -0.28 -6.04
C THR A 98 -4.13 -0.19 -7.33
N ILE A 99 -3.15 0.73 -7.36
CA ILE A 99 -2.33 0.98 -8.55
C ILE A 99 -0.87 1.17 -8.15
N CYS A 100 0.02 0.29 -8.62
CA CYS A 100 1.46 0.46 -8.42
C CYS A 100 2.03 1.44 -9.46
N LEU A 101 2.65 2.54 -8.97
CA LEU A 101 3.26 3.61 -9.79
C LEU A 101 4.80 3.62 -9.74
N GLY A 102 5.46 2.56 -9.52
CA GLY A 102 6.92 2.51 -9.43
C GLY A 102 7.31 1.25 -8.70
N GLN A 103 7.16 1.23 -7.40
CA GLN A 103 7.35 0.00 -6.63
C GLN A 103 6.25 -0.23 -5.59
N ALA A 104 5.98 -1.51 -5.36
CA ALA A 104 5.26 -2.00 -4.20
C ALA A 104 6.06 -3.15 -3.60
N ALA A 105 6.77 -2.89 -2.50
CA ALA A 105 7.63 -3.88 -1.88
C ALA A 105 7.15 -4.24 -0.46
N SER A 106 7.32 -5.52 -0.08
CA SER A 106 7.03 -5.99 1.29
C SER A 106 5.56 -5.69 1.69
N ALA A 107 5.32 -4.96 2.78
CA ALA A 107 4.00 -4.52 3.22
C ALA A 107 3.18 -3.86 2.10
N ALA A 108 3.81 -3.04 1.25
CA ALA A 108 3.14 -2.35 0.16
C ALA A 108 2.65 -3.32 -0.94
N ALA A 109 3.35 -4.45 -1.17
CA ALA A 109 2.91 -5.47 -2.11
C ALA A 109 1.65 -6.20 -1.61
N VAL A 110 1.52 -6.39 -0.30
CA VAL A 110 0.32 -6.96 0.30
C VAL A 110 -0.87 -6.01 0.18
N LEU A 111 -0.65 -4.71 0.41
CA LEU A 111 -1.71 -3.69 0.21
C LEU A 111 -2.12 -3.61 -1.26
N LEU A 112 -1.18 -3.70 -2.19
CA LEU A 112 -1.47 -3.75 -3.63
C LEU A 112 -2.36 -4.95 -3.97
N ALA A 113 -1.99 -6.13 -3.49
CA ALA A 113 -2.77 -7.36 -3.69
C ALA A 113 -4.12 -7.32 -2.96
N GLY A 114 -4.20 -6.63 -1.81
CA GLY A 114 -5.39 -6.48 -0.97
C GLY A 114 -6.48 -5.58 -1.54
N GLY A 115 -6.26 -4.93 -2.69
CA GLY A 115 -7.29 -4.19 -3.40
C GLY A 115 -8.44 -5.08 -3.88
N THR A 116 -9.55 -4.46 -4.26
CA THR A 116 -10.72 -5.16 -4.78
C THR A 116 -10.37 -5.94 -6.05
N LYS A 117 -10.73 -7.22 -6.10
CA LYS A 117 -10.44 -8.09 -7.24
C LYS A 117 -11.03 -7.53 -8.54
N GLY A 118 -10.22 -7.50 -9.59
CA GLY A 118 -10.54 -6.86 -10.87
C GLY A 118 -10.20 -5.37 -10.92
N LYS A 119 -9.79 -4.75 -9.78
CA LYS A 119 -9.44 -3.34 -9.65
C LYS A 119 -8.01 -3.13 -9.11
N ARG A 120 -7.11 -4.08 -9.34
CA ARG A 120 -5.70 -4.03 -8.92
C ARG A 120 -4.81 -3.90 -10.15
N PHE A 121 -3.99 -2.85 -10.19
CA PHE A 121 -3.25 -2.48 -11.38
C PHE A 121 -1.78 -2.22 -11.09
N ALA A 122 -0.94 -2.32 -12.14
CA ALA A 122 0.43 -1.86 -12.14
C ALA A 122 0.74 -1.10 -13.44
N LEU A 123 1.63 -0.11 -13.39
CA LEU A 123 2.21 0.45 -14.60
C LEU A 123 3.28 -0.50 -15.16
N GLU A 124 3.57 -0.38 -16.44
CA GLU A 124 4.41 -1.31 -17.23
C GLU A 124 5.77 -1.62 -16.59
N HIS A 125 6.42 -0.62 -16.00
CA HIS A 125 7.76 -0.76 -15.41
C HIS A 125 7.74 -0.84 -13.87
N SER A 126 6.58 -1.13 -13.28
CA SER A 126 6.46 -1.30 -11.83
C SER A 126 7.22 -2.53 -11.36
N ARG A 127 7.86 -2.39 -10.19
CA ARG A 127 8.56 -3.45 -9.48
C ARG A 127 7.74 -3.88 -8.27
N ILE A 128 7.40 -5.14 -8.20
CA ILE A 128 6.68 -5.72 -7.06
C ILE A 128 7.63 -6.69 -6.34
N LEU A 129 7.74 -6.60 -5.00
CA LEU A 129 8.58 -7.48 -4.21
C LEU A 129 7.78 -8.05 -3.05
N ILE A 130 7.80 -9.38 -2.93
CA ILE A 130 7.27 -10.10 -1.77
C ILE A 130 8.39 -10.85 -1.06
N HIS A 131 8.36 -10.87 0.26
CA HIS A 131 9.27 -11.62 1.13
C HIS A 131 8.63 -11.85 2.50
N GLN A 132 9.21 -12.77 3.29
CA GLN A 132 8.74 -13.01 4.66
C GLN A 132 9.00 -11.81 5.58
N PRO A 133 8.25 -11.68 6.69
CA PRO A 133 8.52 -10.67 7.70
C PRO A 133 9.94 -10.78 8.24
N TYR A 134 10.56 -9.63 8.45
CA TYR A 134 11.88 -9.52 9.06
C TYR A 134 11.74 -8.87 10.44
N SER A 135 12.48 -9.40 11.43
CA SER A 135 12.59 -8.81 12.76
C SER A 135 14.00 -8.99 13.30
N GLU A 136 14.53 -7.96 13.91
CA GLU A 136 15.74 -8.03 14.74
C GLU A 136 15.31 -8.29 16.17
N GLY A 137 15.74 -9.40 16.75
CA GLY A 137 15.43 -9.80 18.10
C GLY A 137 16.67 -9.75 18.99
N GLY A 138 16.49 -9.35 20.25
CA GLY A 138 17.52 -9.39 21.28
C GLY A 138 16.87 -9.39 22.67
N GLY A 139 17.65 -9.73 23.69
CA GLY A 139 17.17 -9.79 25.08
C GLY A 139 17.50 -11.11 25.77
N GLN A 140 16.75 -11.43 26.82
CA GLN A 140 16.85 -12.70 27.53
C GLN A 140 16.29 -13.85 26.68
N GLY A 141 16.69 -15.11 26.97
CA GLY A 141 16.26 -16.28 26.19
C GLY A 141 14.74 -16.40 26.06
N SER A 142 13.98 -16.10 27.10
CA SER A 142 12.51 -16.09 27.05
C SER A 142 11.95 -15.00 26.12
N ASP A 143 12.59 -13.83 26.05
CA ASP A 143 12.16 -12.75 25.16
C ASP A 143 12.39 -13.13 23.69
N ILE A 144 13.53 -13.78 23.41
CA ILE A 144 13.86 -14.29 22.08
C ILE A 144 12.83 -15.35 21.62
N GLU A 145 12.41 -16.24 22.53
CA GLU A 145 11.38 -17.25 22.22
C GLU A 145 10.04 -16.60 21.89
N ILE A 146 9.61 -15.60 22.65
CA ILE A 146 8.37 -14.85 22.39
C ILE A 146 8.44 -14.15 21.06
N GLN A 147 9.55 -13.48 20.77
CA GLN A 147 9.75 -12.79 19.47
C GLN A 147 9.76 -13.76 18.29
N ALA A 148 10.41 -14.91 18.42
CA ALA A 148 10.40 -15.93 17.38
C ALA A 148 9.00 -16.45 17.07
N LYS A 149 8.18 -16.72 18.10
CA LYS A 149 6.78 -17.12 17.93
C LYS A 149 5.96 -16.05 17.21
N GLU A 150 6.17 -14.77 17.55
CA GLU A 150 5.46 -13.66 16.90
C GLU A 150 5.87 -13.51 15.42
N VAL A 151 7.14 -13.65 15.09
CA VAL A 151 7.61 -13.60 13.69
C VAL A 151 6.98 -14.74 12.87
N LEU A 152 6.90 -15.94 13.44
CA LEU A 152 6.25 -17.08 12.78
C LEU A 152 4.75 -16.84 12.58
N ARG A 153 4.07 -16.24 13.56
CA ARG A 153 2.65 -15.85 13.46
C ARG A 153 2.45 -14.79 12.36
N MET A 154 3.32 -13.77 12.30
CA MET A 154 3.27 -12.74 11.25
C MET A 154 3.49 -13.35 9.87
N ARG A 155 4.44 -14.28 9.73
CA ARG A 155 4.69 -15.00 8.48
C ARG A 155 3.46 -15.77 8.03
N GLU A 156 2.85 -16.53 8.93
CA GLU A 156 1.64 -17.29 8.64
C GLU A 156 0.48 -16.38 8.19
N LEU A 157 0.29 -15.25 8.86
CA LEU A 157 -0.74 -14.26 8.50
C LEU A 157 -0.46 -13.65 7.11
N LEU A 158 0.81 -13.33 6.81
CA LEU A 158 1.20 -12.83 5.49
C LEU A 158 0.90 -13.84 4.38
N GLU A 159 1.24 -15.11 4.60
CA GLU A 159 0.93 -16.20 3.68
C GLU A 159 -0.57 -16.33 3.42
N GLN A 160 -1.40 -16.23 4.48
CA GLN A 160 -2.86 -16.25 4.37
C GLN A 160 -3.40 -15.06 3.59
N MET A 161 -2.91 -13.85 3.87
CA MET A 161 -3.31 -12.63 3.15
C MET A 161 -3.00 -12.75 1.65
N LEU A 162 -1.78 -13.16 1.30
CA LEU A 162 -1.40 -13.32 -0.10
C LEU A 162 -2.18 -14.45 -0.80
N ALA A 163 -2.40 -15.59 -0.12
CA ALA A 163 -3.19 -16.70 -0.67
C ALA A 163 -4.65 -16.30 -0.95
N LYS A 164 -5.23 -15.44 -0.11
CA LYS A 164 -6.60 -14.91 -0.31
C LYS A 164 -6.72 -14.10 -1.60
N HIS A 165 -5.67 -13.40 -2.00
CA HIS A 165 -5.71 -12.42 -3.10
C HIS A 165 -5.01 -12.87 -4.39
N THR A 166 -4.25 -13.97 -4.35
CA THR A 166 -3.50 -14.48 -5.50
C THR A 166 -4.09 -15.80 -6.02
N THR A 167 -3.43 -16.39 -7.02
CA THR A 167 -3.79 -17.72 -7.55
C THR A 167 -2.98 -18.83 -6.87
N LYS A 168 -2.15 -18.48 -5.88
CA LYS A 168 -1.20 -19.38 -5.23
C LYS A 168 -1.73 -19.96 -3.93
N SER A 169 -1.36 -21.21 -3.64
CA SER A 169 -1.62 -21.81 -2.33
C SER A 169 -0.71 -21.18 -1.25
N LYS A 170 -1.11 -21.31 0.01
CA LYS A 170 -0.30 -20.86 1.15
C LYS A 170 1.10 -21.49 1.14
N GLU A 171 1.20 -22.79 0.78
CA GLU A 171 2.46 -23.54 0.71
C GLU A 171 3.37 -23.05 -0.40
N GLU A 172 2.82 -22.69 -1.57
CA GLU A 172 3.58 -22.08 -2.66
C GLU A 172 4.11 -20.71 -2.25
N ILE A 173 3.25 -19.87 -1.65
CA ILE A 173 3.63 -18.55 -1.16
C ILE A 173 4.73 -18.66 -0.10
N GLY A 174 4.59 -19.59 0.87
CA GLY A 174 5.59 -19.79 1.92
C GLY A 174 6.99 -20.12 1.37
N LYS A 175 7.05 -20.85 0.23
CA LYS A 175 8.31 -21.11 -0.48
C LYS A 175 8.82 -19.87 -1.22
N ASP A 176 7.91 -19.15 -1.85
CA ASP A 176 8.24 -18.00 -2.68
C ASP A 176 8.75 -16.81 -1.86
N ILE A 177 8.20 -16.59 -0.66
CA ILE A 177 8.60 -15.49 0.23
C ILE A 177 9.80 -15.81 1.14
N GLU A 178 10.38 -17.03 1.06
CA GLU A 178 11.55 -17.42 1.86
C GLU A 178 12.73 -16.48 1.63
N ARG A 179 12.86 -15.95 0.42
CA ARG A 179 13.80 -14.90 0.02
C ARG A 179 13.05 -13.85 -0.80
N ASP A 180 13.72 -12.75 -1.08
CA ASP A 180 13.17 -11.70 -1.92
C ASP A 180 12.72 -12.26 -3.28
N LYS A 181 11.41 -12.23 -3.53
CA LYS A 181 10.84 -12.54 -4.83
C LYS A 181 10.45 -11.24 -5.52
N ILE A 182 11.21 -10.88 -6.53
CA ILE A 182 11.01 -9.66 -7.31
C ILE A 182 10.27 -10.04 -8.58
N LEU A 183 9.19 -9.30 -8.86
CA LEU A 183 8.30 -9.51 -9.99
C LEU A 183 8.21 -8.23 -10.81
N THR A 184 8.26 -8.39 -12.12
CA THR A 184 7.82 -7.37 -13.08
C THR A 184 6.30 -7.23 -13.04
N ALA A 185 5.76 -6.19 -13.65
CA ALA A 185 4.30 -6.01 -13.74
C ALA A 185 3.61 -7.21 -14.41
N ALA A 186 4.21 -7.78 -15.46
CA ALA A 186 3.67 -8.96 -16.16
C ALA A 186 3.65 -10.21 -15.26
N GLU A 187 4.76 -10.50 -14.59
CA GLU A 187 4.84 -11.61 -13.64
C GLU A 187 3.90 -11.43 -12.45
N ALA A 188 3.65 -10.19 -12.01
CA ALA A 188 2.70 -9.91 -10.95
C ALA A 188 1.24 -10.16 -11.36
N VAL A 189 0.90 -9.97 -12.64
CA VAL A 189 -0.41 -10.39 -13.19
C VAL A 189 -0.52 -11.91 -13.20
N GLU A 190 0.49 -12.63 -13.70
CA GLU A 190 0.49 -14.10 -13.74
C GLU A 190 0.43 -14.72 -12.33
N TYR A 191 1.08 -14.07 -11.36
CA TYR A 191 1.05 -14.46 -9.95
C TYR A 191 -0.31 -14.17 -9.29
N GLY A 192 -1.07 -13.22 -9.82
CA GLY A 192 -2.36 -12.78 -9.30
C GLY A 192 -2.27 -11.68 -8.22
N LEU A 193 -1.11 -11.03 -8.05
CA LEU A 193 -0.96 -9.87 -7.16
C LEU A 193 -1.68 -8.63 -7.70
N VAL A 194 -1.74 -8.50 -9.02
CA VAL A 194 -2.53 -7.48 -9.73
C VAL A 194 -3.38 -8.13 -10.82
N ASP A 195 -4.41 -7.44 -11.28
CA ASP A 195 -5.33 -7.96 -12.27
C ASP A 195 -4.93 -7.57 -13.70
N GLN A 196 -4.29 -6.39 -13.87
CA GLN A 196 -3.98 -5.87 -15.19
C GLN A 196 -2.84 -4.84 -15.15
N ILE A 197 -2.09 -4.76 -16.26
CA ILE A 197 -1.16 -3.66 -16.52
C ILE A 197 -1.93 -2.51 -17.17
N LEU A 198 -1.82 -1.31 -16.60
CA LEU A 198 -2.41 -0.12 -17.21
C LEU A 198 -1.53 0.38 -18.36
N ALA A 199 -2.09 0.41 -19.55
CA ALA A 199 -1.49 1.05 -20.70
C ALA A 199 -1.51 2.59 -20.59
N SER A 200 -0.76 3.26 -21.48
CA SER A 200 -0.78 4.72 -21.56
C SER A 200 -2.18 5.25 -21.85
N ARG A 201 -2.64 6.25 -21.08
CA ARG A 201 -3.89 6.98 -21.37
C ARG A 201 -3.92 7.65 -22.74
N LYS A 202 -2.75 7.82 -23.38
CA LYS A 202 -2.63 8.37 -24.74
C LYS A 202 -3.07 7.38 -25.82
N ALA A 203 -3.11 6.09 -25.51
CA ALA A 203 -3.52 5.03 -26.45
C ALA A 203 -5.05 4.82 -26.53
N SER A 204 -5.82 5.51 -25.71
CA SER A 204 -7.29 5.39 -25.62
C SER A 204 -8.01 6.50 -26.43
N LYS A 205 -7.53 6.83 -27.62
CA LYS A 205 -8.24 7.71 -28.56
C LYS A 205 -8.93 6.90 -29.63
#